data_9c2ceee4dddc06823cbd8866723f46ae
#
_entry.id   9c2ceee4dddc06823cbd8866723f46ae
#
_cell.length_a   1.000
_cell.length_b   1.000
_cell.length_c   1.000
_cell.angle_alpha   90.00
_cell.angle_beta   90.00
_cell.angle_gamma   90.00
#
_symmetry.space_group_name_H-M   'P 1'
#
loop_
_entity.id
_entity.type
_entity.pdbx_description
1 polymer ?
#
loop_
_entity_poly.entity_id
_entity_poly.type
_entity_poly.pdbx_seq_one_letter_code
_entity_poly.pdbx_strand_id
1 'polypeptide(L)'
;EITDQEQELLDRASAYGHRREEVLHNMGMVLNRPVKDLSLTGLIELLGKQPEEQERLALLHDELQQTMKRLVDVNTKNKNLIENSLEMIEFNMNFIQSTRMSPGNNNYDKNASAAGGGVDAGFGTGSFDAKQ
;
A
#
# COMPACT_ATOMS: atom_id res chain seq x y z
N GLU A 1 -6.58 -0.80 16.03
CA GLU A 1 -6.65 0.70 16.01
C GLU A 1 -6.58 1.27 14.60
N ILE A 2 -5.54 1.00 13.79
CA ILE A 2 -5.49 1.45 12.37
C ILE A 2 -6.54 0.71 11.54
N THR A 3 -6.66 -0.59 11.71
CA THR A 3 -7.66 -1.43 11.03
C THR A 3 -9.10 -1.05 11.36
N ASP A 4 -9.37 -0.62 12.58
CA ASP A 4 -10.71 -0.18 13.00
C ASP A 4 -11.09 1.14 12.30
N GLN A 5 -10.13 2.05 12.17
CA GLN A 5 -10.32 3.31 11.43
C GLN A 5 -10.51 3.07 9.93
N GLU A 6 -9.76 2.14 9.35
CA GLU A 6 -9.94 1.74 7.95
C GLU A 6 -11.31 1.14 7.73
N GLN A 7 -11.79 0.28 8.64
CA GLN A 7 -13.11 -0.31 8.53
C GLN A 7 -14.21 0.74 8.60
N GLU A 8 -14.12 1.70 9.52
CA GLU A 8 -15.09 2.80 9.60
C GLU A 8 -15.13 3.63 8.31
N LEU A 9 -13.96 3.91 7.72
CA LEU A 9 -13.89 4.64 6.45
C LEU A 9 -14.47 3.85 5.28
N LEU A 10 -14.26 2.53 5.25
CA LEU A 10 -14.83 1.63 4.25
C LEU A 10 -16.35 1.58 4.35
N ASP A 11 -16.89 1.48 5.57
CA ASP A 11 -18.33 1.47 5.81
C ASP A 11 -18.98 2.79 5.36
N ARG A 12 -18.33 3.92 5.66
CA ARG A 12 -18.77 5.24 5.18
C ARG A 12 -18.70 5.36 3.66
N ALA A 13 -17.62 4.90 3.05
CA ALA A 13 -17.47 4.91 1.59
C ALA A 13 -18.53 4.04 0.91
N SER A 14 -18.84 2.87 1.49
CA SER A 14 -19.92 1.99 1.03
C SER A 14 -21.29 2.67 1.11
N ALA A 15 -21.59 3.31 2.24
CA ALA A 15 -22.84 4.05 2.42
C ALA A 15 -23.02 5.18 1.40
N TYR A 16 -21.95 5.94 1.12
CA TYR A 16 -21.98 6.96 0.06
C TYR A 16 -22.10 6.34 -1.34
N GLY A 17 -21.51 5.17 -1.58
CA GLY A 17 -21.66 4.40 -2.81
C GLY A 17 -23.13 4.06 -3.08
N HIS A 18 -23.81 3.47 -2.10
CA HIS A 18 -25.23 3.14 -2.20
C HIS A 18 -26.12 4.37 -2.42
N ARG A 19 -25.85 5.47 -1.70
CA ARG A 19 -26.60 6.71 -1.89
C ARG A 19 -26.40 7.29 -3.30
N ARG A 20 -25.19 7.19 -3.84
CA ARG A 20 -24.91 7.60 -5.23
C ARG A 20 -25.70 6.75 -6.23
N GLU A 21 -25.75 5.43 -6.04
CA GLU A 21 -26.51 4.52 -6.89
C GLU A 21 -28.01 4.84 -6.86
N GLU A 22 -28.56 5.11 -5.69
CA GLU A 22 -29.96 5.51 -5.53
C GLU A 22 -30.27 6.82 -6.27
N VAL A 23 -29.39 7.82 -6.13
CA VAL A 23 -29.55 9.10 -6.85
C VAL A 23 -29.47 8.90 -8.36
N LEU A 24 -28.50 8.11 -8.84
CA LEU A 24 -28.36 7.80 -10.27
C LEU A 24 -29.58 7.03 -10.80
N HIS A 25 -30.13 6.13 -10.00
CA HIS A 25 -31.36 5.42 -10.36
C HIS A 25 -32.54 6.38 -10.53
N ASN A 26 -32.74 7.27 -9.56
CA ASN A 26 -33.78 8.29 -9.61
C ASN A 26 -33.61 9.24 -10.81
N MET A 27 -32.37 9.67 -11.08
CA MET A 27 -32.05 10.46 -12.27
C MET A 27 -32.35 9.69 -13.56
N GLY A 28 -32.01 8.39 -13.61
CA GLY A 28 -32.32 7.52 -14.73
C GLY A 28 -33.83 7.48 -15.05
N MET A 29 -34.66 7.38 -14.01
CA MET A 29 -36.13 7.41 -14.17
C MET A 29 -36.60 8.76 -14.72
N VAL A 30 -36.11 9.88 -14.18
CA VAL A 30 -36.49 11.23 -14.61
C VAL A 30 -36.05 11.51 -16.05
N LEU A 31 -34.84 11.07 -16.42
CA LEU A 31 -34.25 11.28 -17.74
C LEU A 31 -34.70 10.24 -18.78
N ASN A 32 -35.44 9.22 -18.34
CA ASN A 32 -35.81 8.07 -19.15
C ASN A 32 -34.59 7.39 -19.82
N ARG A 33 -33.51 7.25 -19.06
CA ARG A 33 -32.25 6.62 -19.49
C ARG A 33 -31.84 5.52 -18.52
N PRO A 34 -31.31 4.41 -19.00
CA PRO A 34 -30.77 3.38 -18.10
C PRO A 34 -29.56 3.90 -17.33
N VAL A 35 -29.45 3.53 -16.05
CA VAL A 35 -28.37 3.99 -15.13
C VAL A 35 -26.97 3.73 -15.69
N LYS A 36 -26.78 2.62 -16.43
CA LYS A 36 -25.50 2.26 -17.06
C LYS A 36 -24.99 3.28 -18.08
N ASP A 37 -25.89 4.08 -18.64
CA ASP A 37 -25.58 5.11 -19.63
C ASP A 37 -25.38 6.48 -18.97
N LEU A 38 -25.62 6.60 -17.66
CA LEU A 38 -25.43 7.80 -16.86
C LEU A 38 -24.01 7.82 -16.28
N SER A 39 -23.03 8.14 -17.12
CA SER A 39 -21.68 8.45 -16.63
C SER A 39 -21.66 9.83 -15.98
N LEU A 40 -20.74 10.03 -15.02
CA LEU A 40 -20.58 11.33 -14.37
C LEU A 40 -20.21 12.43 -15.38
N THR A 41 -19.36 12.10 -16.36
CA THR A 41 -19.03 12.97 -17.49
C THR A 41 -20.26 13.33 -18.32
N GLY A 42 -21.11 12.35 -18.63
CA GLY A 42 -22.36 12.59 -19.35
C GLY A 42 -23.37 13.46 -18.56
N LEU A 43 -23.38 13.33 -17.22
CA LEU A 43 -24.19 14.21 -16.36
C LEU A 43 -23.68 15.65 -16.37
N ILE A 44 -22.38 15.87 -16.36
CA ILE A 44 -21.75 17.20 -16.47
C ILE A 44 -22.15 17.84 -17.80
N GLU A 45 -22.16 17.10 -18.90
CA GLU A 45 -22.60 17.59 -20.20
C GLU A 45 -24.09 17.94 -20.22
N LEU A 46 -24.94 17.14 -19.57
CA LEU A 46 -26.39 17.40 -19.47
C LEU A 46 -26.71 18.67 -18.67
N LEU A 47 -25.85 19.04 -17.71
CA LEU A 47 -25.98 20.26 -16.92
C LEU A 47 -25.55 21.54 -17.66
N GLY A 48 -25.30 21.49 -18.96
CA GLY A 48 -24.86 22.66 -19.75
C GLY A 48 -25.77 23.88 -19.70
N LYS A 49 -27.04 23.72 -19.26
CA LYS A 49 -27.97 24.82 -19.00
C LYS A 49 -27.93 25.37 -17.57
N GLN A 50 -27.15 24.74 -16.69
CA GLN A 50 -27.00 25.07 -15.27
C GLN A 50 -25.49 25.18 -14.98
N PRO A 51 -24.84 26.29 -15.31
CA PRO A 51 -23.40 26.40 -15.28
C PRO A 51 -22.79 26.25 -13.88
N GLU A 52 -23.49 26.71 -12.84
CA GLU A 52 -22.99 26.59 -11.45
C GLU A 52 -22.96 25.13 -10.99
N GLU A 53 -24.01 24.38 -11.26
CA GLU A 53 -24.10 22.95 -10.92
C GLU A 53 -23.12 22.13 -11.77
N GLN A 54 -22.98 22.49 -13.05
CA GLN A 54 -22.03 21.85 -13.95
C GLN A 54 -20.59 22.01 -13.44
N GLU A 55 -20.18 23.24 -13.11
CA GLU A 55 -18.85 23.55 -12.60
C GLU A 55 -18.57 22.80 -11.27
N ARG A 56 -19.55 22.85 -10.36
CA ARG A 56 -19.45 22.18 -9.07
C ARG A 56 -19.31 20.65 -9.23
N LEU A 57 -20.07 20.04 -10.12
CA LEU A 57 -19.99 18.62 -10.38
C LEU A 57 -18.67 18.24 -11.06
N ALA A 58 -18.17 19.07 -11.97
CA ALA A 58 -16.88 18.87 -12.62
C ALA A 58 -15.72 18.94 -11.62
N LEU A 59 -15.71 19.90 -10.71
CA LEU A 59 -14.71 20.00 -9.64
C LEU A 59 -14.71 18.75 -8.74
N LEU A 60 -15.90 18.31 -8.30
CA LEU A 60 -16.02 17.10 -7.47
C LEU A 60 -15.58 15.84 -8.20
N HIS A 61 -15.85 15.75 -9.50
CA HIS A 61 -15.38 14.66 -10.35
C HIS A 61 -13.85 14.61 -10.37
N ASP A 62 -13.21 15.75 -10.60
CA ASP A 62 -11.76 15.83 -10.69
C ASP A 62 -11.08 15.54 -9.34
N GLU A 63 -11.64 16.06 -8.24
CA GLU A 63 -11.17 15.75 -6.89
C GLU A 63 -11.29 14.24 -6.57
N LEU A 64 -12.41 13.64 -6.93
CA LEU A 64 -12.61 12.20 -6.75
C LEU A 64 -11.60 11.39 -7.57
N GLN A 65 -11.38 11.76 -8.82
CA GLN A 65 -10.42 11.10 -9.70
C GLN A 65 -8.99 11.17 -9.14
N GLN A 66 -8.56 12.36 -8.66
CA GLN A 66 -7.26 12.55 -8.03
C GLN A 66 -7.12 11.72 -6.74
N THR A 67 -8.17 11.70 -5.92
CA THR A 67 -8.19 10.93 -4.67
C THR A 67 -8.10 9.44 -4.94
N MET A 68 -8.84 8.93 -5.92
CA MET A 68 -8.79 7.53 -6.34
C MET A 68 -7.41 7.14 -6.85
N LYS A 69 -6.79 7.99 -7.68
CA LYS A 69 -5.43 7.76 -8.17
C LYS A 69 -4.43 7.68 -7.01
N ARG A 70 -4.49 8.65 -6.09
CA ARG A 70 -3.63 8.65 -4.90
C ARG A 70 -3.84 7.40 -4.03
N LEU A 71 -5.08 6.96 -3.86
CA LEU A 71 -5.40 5.75 -3.10
C LEU A 71 -4.78 4.50 -3.73
N VAL A 72 -4.87 4.36 -5.05
CA VAL A 72 -4.24 3.26 -5.79
C VAL A 72 -2.72 3.29 -5.62
N ASP A 73 -2.10 4.46 -5.73
CA ASP A 73 -0.65 4.63 -5.56
C ASP A 73 -0.19 4.22 -4.14
N VAL A 74 -0.92 4.67 -3.11
CA VAL A 74 -0.62 4.33 -1.71
C VAL A 74 -0.80 2.83 -1.46
N ASN A 75 -1.89 2.23 -1.92
CA ASN A 75 -2.16 0.81 -1.76
C ASN A 75 -1.10 -0.05 -2.48
N THR A 76 -0.66 0.37 -3.67
CA THR A 76 0.41 -0.31 -4.38
C THR A 76 1.73 -0.27 -3.60
N LYS A 77 2.07 0.88 -3.03
CA LYS A 77 3.27 1.01 -2.17
C LYS A 77 3.17 0.14 -0.92
N ASN A 78 2.02 0.14 -0.25
CA ASN A 78 1.78 -0.69 0.92
C ASN A 78 1.92 -2.18 0.59
N LYS A 79 1.33 -2.62 -0.52
CA LYS A 79 1.46 -4.00 -0.99
C LYS A 79 2.93 -4.38 -1.19
N ASN A 80 3.70 -3.57 -1.91
CA ASN A 80 5.11 -3.82 -2.15
C ASN A 80 5.93 -3.88 -0.84
N LEU A 81 5.63 -3.00 0.12
CA LEU A 81 6.29 -3.02 1.44
C LEU A 81 5.99 -4.31 2.22
N ILE A 82 4.75 -4.78 2.16
CA ILE A 82 4.35 -6.04 2.81
C ILE A 82 5.07 -7.22 2.15
N GLU A 83 5.08 -7.29 0.82
CA GLU A 83 5.76 -8.35 0.06
C GLU A 83 7.25 -8.39 0.39
N ASN A 84 7.96 -7.26 0.34
CA ASN A 84 9.38 -7.17 0.70
C ASN A 84 9.63 -7.59 2.16
N SER A 85 8.73 -7.23 3.07
CA SER A 85 8.84 -7.60 4.49
C SER A 85 8.68 -9.11 4.69
N LEU A 86 7.76 -9.74 3.97
CA LEU A 86 7.56 -11.19 3.99
C LEU A 86 8.78 -11.93 3.44
N GLU A 87 9.34 -11.48 2.32
CA GLU A 87 10.56 -12.05 1.75
C GLU A 87 11.74 -11.96 2.73
N MET A 88 11.88 -10.84 3.43
CA MET A 88 12.92 -10.66 4.44
C MET A 88 12.73 -11.59 5.64
N ILE A 89 11.50 -11.78 6.09
CA ILE A 89 11.17 -12.73 7.17
C ILE A 89 11.50 -14.15 6.73
N GLU A 90 11.14 -14.54 5.52
CA GLU A 90 11.40 -15.86 4.96
C GLU A 90 12.92 -16.12 4.82
N PHE A 91 13.67 -15.14 4.33
CA PHE A 91 15.12 -15.20 4.30
C PHE A 91 15.74 -15.39 5.70
N ASN A 92 15.30 -14.61 6.68
CA ASN A 92 15.78 -14.72 8.06
C ASN A 92 15.45 -16.08 8.68
N MET A 93 14.26 -16.61 8.43
CA MET A 93 13.85 -17.95 8.89
C MET A 93 14.76 -19.04 8.29
N ASN A 94 15.01 -18.98 6.98
CA ASN A 94 15.89 -19.91 6.29
C ASN A 94 17.33 -19.82 6.80
N PHE A 95 17.82 -18.60 7.05
CA PHE A 95 19.15 -18.38 7.64
C PHE A 95 19.26 -19.00 9.05
N ILE A 96 18.26 -18.77 9.92
CA ILE A 96 18.25 -19.35 11.28
C ILE A 96 18.20 -20.88 11.23
N GLN A 97 17.40 -21.45 10.32
CA GLN A 97 17.32 -22.91 10.13
C GLN A 97 18.66 -23.47 9.63
N SER A 98 19.31 -22.83 8.67
CA SER A 98 20.61 -23.27 8.15
C SER A 98 21.72 -23.23 9.19
N THR A 99 21.72 -22.21 10.04
CA THR A 99 22.68 -22.09 11.15
C THR A 99 22.44 -23.11 12.27
N ARG A 100 21.18 -23.51 12.50
CA ARG A 100 20.85 -24.56 13.49
C ARG A 100 21.10 -25.97 12.96
N MET A 101 21.01 -26.18 11.64
CA MET A 101 21.27 -27.47 11.01
C MET A 101 22.72 -27.70 10.64
N SER A 102 23.60 -26.72 10.80
CA SER A 102 25.04 -26.92 10.74
C SER A 102 25.45 -27.50 12.11
N PRO A 103 25.63 -28.83 12.25
CA PRO A 103 26.23 -29.36 13.46
C PRO A 103 27.64 -28.78 13.45
N GLY A 104 27.89 -27.87 14.38
CA GLY A 104 29.22 -27.30 14.53
C GLY A 104 30.20 -28.44 14.57
N ASN A 105 31.04 -28.50 13.57
CA ASN A 105 32.24 -29.28 13.60
C ASN A 105 33.11 -28.59 14.66
N ASN A 106 32.76 -28.78 15.94
CA ASN A 106 33.60 -28.47 17.08
C ASN A 106 34.76 -29.44 17.10
N ASN A 107 35.47 -29.49 15.99
CA ASN A 107 36.84 -29.99 16.01
C ASN A 107 37.74 -28.86 16.55
N TYR A 108 37.54 -28.53 17.82
CA TYR A 108 38.60 -27.94 18.61
C TYR A 108 39.70 -29.01 18.72
N ASP A 109 40.57 -29.02 17.74
CA ASP A 109 41.80 -29.77 17.79
C ASP A 109 42.61 -29.23 18.98
N LYS A 110 42.70 -30.05 20.03
CA LYS A 110 43.39 -29.76 21.31
C LYS A 110 44.90 -29.70 21.14
N ASN A 111 45.43 -29.51 19.92
CA ASN A 111 46.86 -29.51 19.61
C ASN A 111 47.33 -28.24 18.91
N ALA A 112 47.02 -27.07 19.46
CA ALA A 112 47.76 -25.86 19.14
C ALA A 112 48.34 -25.25 20.43
N SER A 113 49.24 -26.03 21.05
CA SER A 113 50.23 -25.46 21.95
C SER A 113 51.33 -24.81 21.12
N ALA A 114 51.59 -23.55 21.40
CA ALA A 114 52.81 -22.81 21.15
C ALA A 114 53.16 -22.46 19.68
N ALA A 115 52.71 -21.29 19.23
CA ALA A 115 53.59 -20.33 18.55
C ALA A 115 52.90 -18.95 18.55
N GLY A 116 53.54 -17.96 19.15
CA GLY A 116 53.06 -16.59 19.28
C GLY A 116 52.94 -15.87 17.94
N GLY A 117 51.98 -14.97 17.88
CA GLY A 117 51.83 -14.06 16.75
C GLY A 117 50.55 -13.27 16.94
N GLY A 118 50.63 -12.11 17.56
CA GLY A 118 49.51 -11.18 17.69
C GLY A 118 49.05 -10.70 16.31
N VAL A 119 47.77 -10.84 16.05
CA VAL A 119 47.06 -10.10 14.99
C VAL A 119 45.96 -9.34 15.66
N ASP A 120 46.17 -8.06 15.70
CA ASP A 120 45.21 -7.03 16.04
C ASP A 120 44.07 -7.09 15.03
N ALA A 121 42.92 -7.64 15.45
CA ALA A 121 41.70 -7.60 14.66
C ALA A 121 40.89 -6.38 15.10
N GLY A 122 41.19 -5.24 14.48
CA GLY A 122 40.38 -4.04 14.59
C GLY A 122 38.96 -4.29 14.08
N PHE A 123 38.02 -4.32 15.00
CA PHE A 123 36.61 -4.22 14.67
C PHE A 123 36.32 -2.81 14.16
N GLY A 124 36.37 -2.64 12.86
CA GLY A 124 35.87 -1.44 12.21
C GLY A 124 34.36 -1.35 12.36
N THR A 125 33.92 -0.45 13.22
CA THR A 125 32.52 0.00 13.26
C THR A 125 32.19 0.66 11.95
N GLY A 126 31.54 -0.08 11.04
CA GLY A 126 30.97 0.45 9.83
C GLY A 126 29.79 1.37 10.16
N SER A 127 30.08 2.66 10.16
CA SER A 127 29.06 3.72 10.19
C SER A 127 28.21 3.62 8.92
N PHE A 128 26.94 3.30 9.08
CA PHE A 128 25.95 3.44 8.02
C PHE A 128 25.67 4.93 7.84
N ASP A 129 26.27 5.52 6.82
CA ASP A 129 25.97 6.89 6.41
C ASP A 129 24.78 6.85 5.43
N ALA A 130 23.59 7.16 5.94
CA ALA A 130 22.40 7.33 5.14
C ALA A 130 22.39 8.75 4.56
N LYS A 131 22.97 8.93 3.39
CA LYS A 131 22.77 10.10 2.52
C LYS A 131 22.26 9.61 1.17
N GLN A 132 21.01 9.79 0.94
CA GLN A 132 20.26 10.36 -0.20
C GLN A 132 18.81 9.94 -0.15
#